data_7cf2b79a34f98e2e6e667891a01e53a3
#
_entry.id   7cf2b79a34f98e2e6e667891a01e53a3
#
_cell.length_a   1.000
_cell.length_b   1.000
_cell.length_c   1.000
_cell.angle_alpha   90.00
_cell.angle_beta   90.00
_cell.angle_gamma   90.00
#
_symmetry.space_group_name_H-M   'P 1'
#
loop_
_entity.id
_entity.type
_entity.pdbx_description
1 polymer ?
#
loop_
_entity_poly.entity_id
_entity_poly.type
_entity_poly.pdbx_seq_one_letter_code
_entity_poly.pdbx_strand_id
1 'polypeptide(L)'
;MGINIRKATSTDAPFLAQMILQSTRADKKIGIYDLIFKTMSDEQILKNLEKLTNTTAKSNCHYSNFLIAEIDGKSVGSLASYEPRLVTRETFLAALEEIGVNGEESEYFGLMDICGFALNSRTLVFDYMEELEGFMDVGILKALMHKSLLNARLKGYRIAQTIVEIGSLETLLYYKKLGFKEVKQKECDPYKEIFGRPGLVLLSIEF
;
A
#
# COMPACT_ATOMS: atom_id res chain seq x y z
N MET A 1 -17.30 -20.00 7.95
CA MET A 1 -17.18 -18.53 7.75
C MET A 1 -16.81 -18.26 6.31
N GLY A 2 -17.61 -17.47 5.61
CA GLY A 2 -17.33 -17.07 4.20
C GLY A 2 -16.60 -15.73 4.16
N ILE A 3 -15.56 -15.63 3.34
CA ILE A 3 -14.89 -14.36 3.09
C ILE A 3 -15.64 -13.68 1.94
N ASN A 4 -16.18 -12.49 2.17
CA ASN A 4 -16.78 -11.63 1.15
C ASN A 4 -15.76 -10.57 0.72
N ILE A 5 -15.56 -10.37 -0.59
CA ILE A 5 -14.67 -9.33 -1.12
C ILE A 5 -15.50 -8.29 -1.87
N ARG A 6 -15.44 -7.05 -1.41
CA ARG A 6 -16.11 -5.91 -2.06
C ARG A 6 -15.15 -4.76 -2.38
N LYS A 7 -15.60 -3.83 -3.21
CA LYS A 7 -14.92 -2.54 -3.36
C LYS A 7 -15.11 -1.69 -2.11
N ALA A 8 -14.10 -0.92 -1.76
CA ALA A 8 -14.22 0.07 -0.71
C ALA A 8 -15.08 1.25 -1.17
N THR A 9 -15.66 1.94 -0.19
CA THR A 9 -16.44 3.17 -0.33
C THR A 9 -15.84 4.26 0.55
N SER A 10 -16.29 5.50 0.39
CA SER A 10 -15.83 6.62 1.21
C SER A 10 -16.06 6.42 2.72
N THR A 11 -17.05 5.62 3.10
CA THR A 11 -17.35 5.31 4.51
C THR A 11 -16.38 4.34 5.16
N ASP A 12 -15.52 3.69 4.37
CA ASP A 12 -14.48 2.77 4.87
C ASP A 12 -13.19 3.50 5.30
N ALA A 13 -13.15 4.83 5.19
CA ALA A 13 -11.96 5.63 5.47
C ALA A 13 -11.27 5.33 6.82
N PRO A 14 -11.97 5.16 7.96
CA PRO A 14 -11.32 4.83 9.23
C PRO A 14 -10.62 3.46 9.19
N PHE A 15 -11.24 2.47 8.58
CA PHE A 15 -10.64 1.14 8.41
C PHE A 15 -9.44 1.17 7.47
N LEU A 16 -9.56 1.84 6.34
CA LEU A 16 -8.46 1.98 5.38
C LEU A 16 -7.27 2.74 5.97
N ALA A 17 -7.51 3.79 6.76
CA ALA A 17 -6.45 4.52 7.45
C ALA A 17 -5.64 3.61 8.38
N GLN A 18 -6.32 2.75 9.13
CA GLN A 18 -5.66 1.75 9.98
C GLN A 18 -4.81 0.77 9.15
N MET A 19 -5.36 0.22 8.07
CA MET A 19 -4.66 -0.73 7.20
C MET A 19 -3.45 -0.10 6.51
N ILE A 20 -3.57 1.14 6.02
CA ILE A 20 -2.47 1.90 5.41
C ILE A 20 -1.34 2.12 6.43
N LEU A 21 -1.68 2.57 7.64
CA LEU A 21 -0.68 2.82 8.67
C LEU A 21 0.04 1.53 9.08
N GLN A 22 -0.71 0.45 9.30
CA GLN A 22 -0.18 -0.87 9.64
C GLN A 22 0.77 -1.38 8.56
N SER A 23 0.33 -1.35 7.29
CA SER A 23 1.12 -1.80 6.14
C SER A 23 2.43 -1.03 5.98
N THR A 24 2.42 0.28 6.14
CA THR A 24 3.61 1.12 5.95
C THR A 24 4.58 1.05 7.13
N ARG A 25 4.10 0.76 8.32
CA ARG A 25 4.97 0.48 9.46
C ARG A 25 5.58 -0.92 9.41
N ALA A 26 4.85 -1.94 8.92
CA ALA A 26 5.37 -3.30 8.72
C ALA A 26 6.18 -3.80 9.93
N ASP A 27 5.59 -3.78 11.13
CA ASP A 27 6.19 -4.12 12.43
C ASP A 27 7.32 -3.21 12.92
N LYS A 28 7.56 -2.09 12.23
CA LYS A 28 8.48 -1.03 12.66
C LYS A 28 7.75 0.05 13.46
N LYS A 29 8.52 0.83 14.21
CA LYS A 29 7.98 2.01 14.91
C LYS A 29 7.66 3.16 13.96
N ILE A 30 8.38 3.25 12.85
CA ILE A 30 8.31 4.36 11.88
C ILE A 30 8.06 3.78 10.50
N GLY A 31 7.05 4.28 9.81
CA GLY A 31 6.73 4.01 8.43
C GLY A 31 6.71 5.29 7.59
N ILE A 32 6.30 5.16 6.34
CA ILE A 32 6.28 6.27 5.36
C ILE A 32 5.45 7.45 5.87
N TYR A 33 4.27 7.21 6.45
CA TYR A 33 3.39 8.28 6.92
C TYR A 33 3.85 8.94 8.21
N ASP A 34 4.65 8.26 9.03
CA ASP A 34 5.36 8.89 10.15
C ASP A 34 6.39 9.92 9.63
N LEU A 35 7.03 9.63 8.49
CA LEU A 35 7.98 10.55 7.84
C LEU A 35 7.25 11.73 7.18
N ILE A 36 6.11 11.49 6.52
CA ILE A 36 5.33 12.53 5.83
C ILE A 36 4.64 13.45 6.84
N PHE A 37 4.04 12.89 7.90
CA PHE A 37 3.25 13.62 8.89
C PHE A 37 4.05 13.98 10.15
N LYS A 38 5.32 14.24 10.05
CA LYS A 38 6.28 14.54 11.13
C LYS A 38 5.64 15.06 12.41
N THR A 39 6.12 14.59 13.56
CA THR A 39 5.71 15.04 14.91
C THR A 39 4.24 14.80 15.31
N MET A 40 3.41 14.21 14.46
CA MET A 40 2.01 13.92 14.77
C MET A 40 1.87 12.67 15.63
N SER A 41 0.87 12.65 16.51
CA SER A 41 0.45 11.45 17.22
C SER A 41 -0.19 10.44 16.27
N ASP A 42 -0.27 9.17 16.67
CA ASP A 42 -0.96 8.13 15.88
C ASP A 42 -2.42 8.52 15.55
N GLU A 43 -3.11 9.16 16.49
CA GLU A 43 -4.48 9.65 16.27
C GLU A 43 -4.53 10.71 15.16
N GLN A 44 -3.56 11.62 15.13
CA GLN A 44 -3.50 12.66 14.08
C GLN A 44 -3.11 12.06 12.74
N ILE A 45 -2.18 11.10 12.71
CA ILE A 45 -1.79 10.37 11.49
C ILE A 45 -3.01 9.63 10.94
N LEU A 46 -3.76 8.90 11.76
CA LEU A 46 -4.97 8.19 11.34
C LEU A 46 -6.03 9.15 10.78
N LYS A 47 -6.28 10.29 11.44
CA LYS A 47 -7.22 11.31 10.93
C LYS A 47 -6.79 11.88 9.58
N ASN A 48 -5.50 12.11 9.39
CA ASN A 48 -4.98 12.58 8.10
C ASN A 48 -5.10 11.50 7.03
N LEU A 49 -4.81 10.24 7.36
CA LEU A 49 -5.03 9.12 6.44
C LEU A 49 -6.50 8.95 6.07
N GLU A 50 -7.43 9.08 7.02
CA GLU A 50 -8.87 9.07 6.73
C GLU A 50 -9.25 10.14 5.70
N LYS A 51 -8.75 11.37 5.88
CA LYS A 51 -8.98 12.45 4.90
C LYS A 51 -8.34 12.11 3.55
N LEU A 52 -7.10 11.59 3.56
CA LEU A 52 -6.35 11.27 2.36
C LEU A 52 -7.03 10.18 1.51
N THR A 53 -7.77 9.26 2.14
CA THR A 53 -8.56 8.25 1.40
C THR A 53 -9.78 8.84 0.69
N ASN A 54 -10.21 10.05 1.01
CA ASN A 54 -11.43 10.71 0.50
C ASN A 54 -11.16 12.01 -0.27
N THR A 55 -9.91 12.30 -0.62
CA THR A 55 -9.55 13.49 -1.40
C THR A 55 -10.13 13.44 -2.82
N THR A 56 -10.34 14.61 -3.42
CA THR A 56 -10.72 14.72 -4.84
C THR A 56 -9.61 14.21 -5.74
N ALA A 57 -8.36 14.54 -5.40
CA ALA A 57 -7.17 14.00 -6.06
C ALA A 57 -6.99 12.53 -5.66
N LYS A 58 -7.14 11.63 -6.63
CA LYS A 58 -7.11 10.18 -6.41
C LYS A 58 -5.67 9.66 -6.33
N SER A 59 -5.05 9.82 -5.18
CA SER A 59 -3.74 9.24 -4.88
C SER A 59 -3.81 7.72 -4.70
N ASN A 60 -2.66 7.07 -4.45
CA ASN A 60 -2.60 5.64 -4.12
C ASN A 60 -3.44 5.27 -2.89
N CYS A 61 -3.64 6.21 -1.94
CA CYS A 61 -4.46 6.01 -0.75
C CYS A 61 -5.96 6.15 -0.98
N HIS A 62 -6.41 6.64 -2.13
CA HIS A 62 -7.83 6.90 -2.36
C HIS A 62 -8.65 5.61 -2.28
N TYR A 63 -9.80 5.64 -1.59
CA TYR A 63 -10.63 4.45 -1.32
C TYR A 63 -10.98 3.66 -2.58
N SER A 64 -11.16 4.31 -3.73
CA SER A 64 -11.52 3.64 -4.97
C SER A 64 -10.48 2.64 -5.50
N ASN A 65 -9.26 2.67 -4.96
CA ASN A 65 -8.21 1.73 -5.28
C ASN A 65 -8.29 0.42 -4.49
N PHE A 66 -9.13 0.37 -3.43
CA PHE A 66 -9.13 -0.71 -2.46
C PHE A 66 -10.23 -1.75 -2.70
N LEU A 67 -9.85 -3.00 -2.46
CA LEU A 67 -10.77 -4.08 -2.11
C LEU A 67 -10.71 -4.28 -0.60
N ILE A 68 -11.86 -4.63 -0.01
CA ILE A 68 -12.02 -4.97 1.40
C ILE A 68 -12.51 -6.40 1.49
N ALA A 69 -11.90 -7.15 2.40
CA ALA A 69 -12.40 -8.45 2.83
C ALA A 69 -13.27 -8.30 4.07
N GLU A 70 -14.41 -8.95 4.08
CA GLU A 70 -15.34 -9.01 5.20
C GLU A 70 -15.58 -10.43 5.65
N ILE A 71 -15.72 -10.61 6.96
CA ILE A 71 -16.21 -11.83 7.61
C ILE A 71 -17.35 -11.42 8.56
N ASP A 72 -18.51 -12.03 8.40
CA ASP A 72 -19.72 -11.75 9.19
C ASP A 72 -20.06 -10.25 9.27
N GLY A 73 -19.88 -9.53 8.15
CA GLY A 73 -20.16 -8.10 8.01
C GLY A 73 -19.11 -7.15 8.61
N LYS A 74 -17.98 -7.67 9.09
CA LYS A 74 -16.87 -6.86 9.60
C LYS A 74 -15.75 -6.80 8.59
N SER A 75 -15.22 -5.61 8.33
CA SER A 75 -14.01 -5.43 7.52
C SER A 75 -12.79 -5.98 8.27
N VAL A 76 -12.07 -6.89 7.64
CA VAL A 76 -10.97 -7.65 8.28
C VAL A 76 -9.66 -7.63 7.49
N GLY A 77 -9.66 -7.10 6.28
CA GLY A 77 -8.45 -6.94 5.47
C GLY A 77 -8.66 -6.06 4.26
N SER A 78 -7.60 -5.56 3.69
CA SER A 78 -7.62 -4.70 2.50
C SER A 78 -6.45 -4.97 1.56
N LEU A 79 -6.63 -4.58 0.30
CA LEU A 79 -5.59 -4.55 -0.72
C LEU A 79 -5.88 -3.41 -1.69
N ALA A 80 -4.92 -2.51 -1.87
CA ALA A 80 -4.97 -1.49 -2.90
C ALA A 80 -4.42 -2.01 -4.23
N SER A 81 -5.02 -1.56 -5.33
CA SER A 81 -4.49 -1.75 -6.67
C SER A 81 -4.69 -0.50 -7.51
N TYR A 82 -3.64 0.00 -8.13
CA TYR A 82 -3.69 1.22 -8.92
C TYR A 82 -2.76 1.18 -10.13
N GLU A 83 -3.02 2.10 -11.05
CA GLU A 83 -2.27 2.27 -12.28
C GLU A 83 -1.24 3.39 -12.12
N PRO A 84 0.09 3.13 -12.25
CA PRO A 84 1.13 4.16 -12.05
C PRO A 84 0.99 5.37 -12.98
N ARG A 85 0.35 5.17 -14.15
CA ARG A 85 0.09 6.27 -15.11
C ARG A 85 -0.99 7.25 -14.64
N LEU A 86 -1.87 6.83 -13.71
CA LEU A 86 -2.98 7.64 -13.18
C LEU A 86 -2.67 8.12 -11.77
N VAL A 87 -1.93 7.32 -11.01
CA VAL A 87 -1.52 7.64 -9.64
C VAL A 87 -0.06 8.06 -9.67
N THR A 88 0.15 9.35 -9.87
CA THR A 88 1.48 9.97 -10.02
C THR A 88 1.88 10.72 -8.74
N ARG A 89 3.14 11.20 -8.70
CA ARG A 89 3.61 12.10 -7.64
C ARG A 89 2.70 13.34 -7.52
N GLU A 90 2.31 13.91 -8.64
CA GLU A 90 1.46 15.11 -8.69
C GLU A 90 0.08 14.86 -8.07
N THR A 91 -0.53 13.69 -8.33
CA THR A 91 -1.82 13.34 -7.71
C THR A 91 -1.67 13.13 -6.20
N PHE A 92 -0.55 12.59 -5.75
CA PHE A 92 -0.29 12.42 -4.32
C PHE A 92 -0.03 13.77 -3.64
N LEU A 93 0.77 14.66 -4.25
CA LEU A 93 0.98 16.02 -3.74
C LEU A 93 -0.33 16.81 -3.65
N ALA A 94 -1.16 16.77 -4.69
CA ALA A 94 -2.46 17.42 -4.68
C ALA A 94 -3.37 16.87 -3.56
N ALA A 95 -3.34 15.57 -3.29
CA ALA A 95 -4.10 14.97 -2.20
C ALA A 95 -3.57 15.40 -0.81
N LEU A 96 -2.25 15.54 -0.64
CA LEU A 96 -1.65 16.06 0.60
C LEU A 96 -2.02 17.54 0.81
N GLU A 97 -1.99 18.36 -0.26
CA GLU A 97 -2.39 19.76 -0.21
C GLU A 97 -3.87 19.91 0.21
N GLU A 98 -4.79 19.08 -0.33
CA GLU A 98 -6.21 19.08 0.06
C GLU A 98 -6.40 18.85 1.56
N ILE A 99 -5.55 18.07 2.22
CA ILE A 99 -5.64 17.81 3.66
C ILE A 99 -4.78 18.77 4.51
N GLY A 100 -4.13 19.75 3.89
CA GLY A 100 -3.35 20.80 4.56
C GLY A 100 -1.91 20.42 4.89
N VAL A 101 -1.34 19.41 4.20
CA VAL A 101 0.06 18.99 4.34
C VAL A 101 0.85 19.54 3.15
N ASN A 102 1.82 20.41 3.43
CA ASN A 102 2.60 21.10 2.39
C ASN A 102 4.09 21.17 2.76
N GLY A 103 4.94 20.64 1.90
CA GLY A 103 6.41 20.71 2.01
C GLY A 103 7.04 19.66 2.93
N GLU A 104 6.29 19.04 3.81
CA GLU A 104 6.77 18.02 4.76
C GLU A 104 7.11 16.70 4.06
N GLU A 105 6.45 16.43 2.93
CA GLU A 105 6.63 15.26 2.09
C GLU A 105 7.94 15.26 1.30
N SER A 106 8.67 16.38 1.27
CA SER A 106 9.89 16.54 0.47
C SER A 106 10.98 15.53 0.83
N GLU A 107 11.10 15.21 2.12
CA GLU A 107 12.07 14.21 2.60
C GLU A 107 11.70 12.80 2.08
N TYR A 108 10.42 12.44 2.11
CA TYR A 108 9.93 11.18 1.54
C TYR A 108 10.21 11.07 0.05
N PHE A 109 9.92 12.11 -0.73
CA PHE A 109 10.19 12.08 -2.18
C PHE A 109 11.67 12.06 -2.48
N GLY A 110 12.49 12.83 -1.76
CA GLY A 110 13.95 12.78 -1.90
C GLY A 110 14.51 11.38 -1.62
N LEU A 111 13.99 10.73 -0.59
CA LEU A 111 14.35 9.35 -0.27
C LEU A 111 13.93 8.38 -1.38
N MET A 112 12.71 8.50 -1.90
CA MET A 112 12.19 7.62 -2.97
C MET A 112 12.89 7.86 -4.31
N ASP A 113 13.34 9.06 -4.61
CA ASP A 113 14.14 9.34 -5.80
C ASP A 113 15.49 8.60 -5.77
N ILE A 114 16.07 8.44 -4.57
CA ILE A 114 17.35 7.71 -4.38
C ILE A 114 17.11 6.21 -4.25
N CYS A 115 16.17 5.79 -3.40
CA CYS A 115 16.02 4.38 -2.96
C CYS A 115 14.94 3.62 -3.70
N GLY A 116 13.96 4.30 -4.29
CA GLY A 116 12.81 3.69 -4.93
C GLY A 116 13.08 3.07 -6.29
N PHE A 117 12.02 2.56 -6.89
CA PHE A 117 12.01 1.99 -8.24
C PHE A 117 11.09 2.79 -9.15
N ALA A 118 11.51 2.97 -10.41
CA ALA A 118 10.60 3.40 -11.46
C ALA A 118 9.66 2.23 -11.81
N LEU A 119 8.36 2.43 -11.60
CA LEU A 119 7.34 1.45 -11.93
C LEU A 119 6.94 1.55 -13.40
N ASN A 120 6.67 0.40 -14.01
CA ASN A 120 6.22 0.36 -15.40
C ASN A 120 4.77 0.85 -15.50
N SER A 121 4.52 1.85 -16.34
CA SER A 121 3.19 2.43 -16.57
C SER A 121 2.15 1.46 -17.15
N ARG A 122 2.59 0.33 -17.70
CA ARG A 122 1.72 -0.72 -18.28
C ARG A 122 1.42 -1.86 -17.30
N THR A 123 1.89 -1.77 -16.06
CA THR A 123 1.63 -2.74 -15.00
C THR A 123 0.64 -2.17 -13.99
N LEU A 124 -0.02 -3.07 -13.27
CA LEU A 124 -0.77 -2.68 -12.08
C LEU A 124 0.16 -2.73 -10.87
N VAL A 125 -0.02 -1.84 -9.92
CA VAL A 125 0.69 -1.87 -8.64
C VAL A 125 -0.25 -2.37 -7.56
N PHE A 126 0.22 -3.31 -6.75
CA PHE A 126 -0.43 -3.72 -5.49
C PHE A 126 0.30 -3.08 -4.32
N ASP A 127 -0.48 -2.58 -3.37
CA ASP A 127 0.00 -1.88 -2.19
C ASP A 127 -0.97 -2.10 -1.01
N TYR A 128 -0.55 -1.77 0.21
CA TYR A 128 -1.39 -1.81 1.42
C TYR A 128 -2.17 -3.12 1.57
N MET A 129 -1.49 -4.26 1.33
CA MET A 129 -2.08 -5.58 1.54
C MET A 129 -1.93 -5.95 3.01
N GLU A 130 -3.04 -5.88 3.73
CA GLU A 130 -3.07 -6.10 5.19
C GLU A 130 -4.33 -6.83 5.64
N GLU A 131 -4.22 -7.50 6.78
CA GLU A 131 -5.34 -8.10 7.50
C GLU A 131 -5.25 -7.80 9.00
N LEU A 132 -6.39 -7.77 9.67
CA LEU A 132 -6.43 -7.51 11.10
C LEU A 132 -5.82 -8.68 11.88
N GLU A 133 -5.13 -8.34 12.96
CA GLU A 133 -4.68 -9.31 13.96
C GLU A 133 -5.88 -10.16 14.45
N GLY A 134 -5.68 -11.46 14.57
CA GLY A 134 -6.75 -12.41 14.91
C GLY A 134 -7.47 -13.05 13.71
N PHE A 135 -7.23 -12.56 12.50
CA PHE A 135 -7.73 -13.15 11.25
C PHE A 135 -6.61 -13.72 10.37
N MET A 136 -5.37 -13.73 10.86
CA MET A 136 -4.24 -14.33 10.18
C MET A 136 -4.51 -15.81 9.89
N ASP A 137 -3.99 -16.30 8.77
CA ASP A 137 -4.15 -17.69 8.31
C ASP A 137 -5.57 -18.13 7.90
N VAL A 138 -6.57 -17.25 7.93
CA VAL A 138 -7.93 -17.54 7.45
C VAL A 138 -8.02 -17.51 5.92
N GLY A 139 -7.00 -17.02 5.22
CA GLY A 139 -6.94 -16.94 3.76
C GLY A 139 -7.45 -15.63 3.17
N ILE A 140 -7.57 -14.57 3.99
CA ILE A 140 -8.05 -13.24 3.60
C ILE A 140 -7.19 -12.62 2.50
N LEU A 141 -5.87 -12.55 2.73
CA LEU A 141 -4.93 -11.96 1.78
C LEU A 141 -4.92 -12.72 0.45
N LYS A 142 -5.05 -14.05 0.49
CA LYS A 142 -5.18 -14.88 -0.72
C LYS A 142 -6.45 -14.57 -1.48
N ALA A 143 -7.58 -14.41 -0.81
CA ALA A 143 -8.85 -14.06 -1.42
C ALA A 143 -8.82 -12.66 -2.06
N LEU A 144 -8.26 -11.67 -1.36
CA LEU A 144 -8.04 -10.32 -1.86
C LEU A 144 -7.16 -10.32 -3.11
N MET A 145 -6.03 -11.03 -3.08
CA MET A 145 -5.11 -11.14 -4.20
C MET A 145 -5.76 -11.79 -5.42
N HIS A 146 -6.44 -12.92 -5.23
CA HIS A 146 -7.16 -13.59 -6.34
C HIS A 146 -8.19 -12.65 -6.98
N LYS A 147 -8.97 -11.93 -6.19
CA LYS A 147 -9.97 -10.99 -6.71
C LYS A 147 -9.31 -9.83 -7.44
N SER A 148 -8.21 -9.30 -6.91
CA SER A 148 -7.44 -8.20 -7.53
C SER A 148 -6.82 -8.62 -8.86
N LEU A 149 -6.22 -9.81 -8.94
CA LEU A 149 -5.67 -10.36 -10.19
C LEU A 149 -6.77 -10.61 -11.24
N LEU A 150 -7.92 -11.13 -10.82
CA LEU A 150 -9.06 -11.30 -11.73
C LEU A 150 -9.53 -9.94 -12.28
N ASN A 151 -9.70 -8.94 -11.42
CA ASN A 151 -10.09 -7.59 -11.83
C ASN A 151 -9.06 -6.96 -12.77
N ALA A 152 -7.77 -7.14 -12.47
CA ALA A 152 -6.66 -6.67 -13.30
C ALA A 152 -6.71 -7.31 -14.71
N ARG A 153 -6.92 -8.63 -14.77
CA ARG A 153 -7.05 -9.36 -16.03
C ARG A 153 -8.24 -8.87 -16.86
N LEU A 154 -9.39 -8.61 -16.23
CA LEU A 154 -10.58 -8.06 -16.90
C LEU A 154 -10.33 -6.64 -17.44
N LYS A 155 -9.46 -5.84 -16.81
CA LYS A 155 -9.02 -4.54 -17.31
C LYS A 155 -7.95 -4.62 -18.41
N GLY A 156 -7.50 -5.82 -18.76
CA GLY A 156 -6.49 -6.04 -19.80
C GLY A 156 -5.03 -6.08 -19.28
N TYR A 157 -4.80 -5.97 -17.98
CA TYR A 157 -3.46 -6.15 -17.40
C TYR A 157 -3.04 -7.61 -17.46
N ARG A 158 -1.73 -7.83 -17.58
CA ARG A 158 -1.10 -9.16 -17.54
C ARG A 158 0.05 -9.23 -16.56
N ILE A 159 0.44 -8.08 -16.02
CA ILE A 159 1.58 -7.95 -15.11
C ILE A 159 1.15 -7.05 -13.96
N ALA A 160 1.44 -7.47 -12.73
CA ALA A 160 1.33 -6.64 -11.54
C ALA A 160 2.66 -6.60 -10.80
N GLN A 161 2.92 -5.49 -10.12
CA GLN A 161 4.13 -5.25 -9.35
C GLN A 161 3.80 -4.83 -7.92
N THR A 162 4.72 -5.10 -7.01
CA THR A 162 4.70 -4.57 -5.65
C THR A 162 6.12 -4.33 -5.16
N ILE A 163 6.28 -3.43 -4.21
CA ILE A 163 7.56 -3.13 -3.56
C ILE A 163 7.47 -3.57 -2.11
N VAL A 164 8.46 -4.32 -1.67
CA VAL A 164 8.57 -4.86 -0.31
C VAL A 164 9.94 -4.48 0.26
N GLU A 165 10.05 -4.31 1.56
CA GLU A 165 11.34 -4.04 2.21
C GLU A 165 12.24 -5.28 2.24
N ILE A 166 13.54 -5.08 2.03
CA ILE A 166 14.56 -6.11 2.27
C ILE A 166 14.53 -6.48 3.75
N GLY A 167 14.46 -7.77 4.05
CA GLY A 167 14.40 -8.29 5.41
C GLY A 167 12.99 -8.50 5.97
N SER A 168 11.94 -8.09 5.26
CA SER A 168 10.54 -8.46 5.57
C SER A 168 10.29 -9.90 5.09
N LEU A 169 10.90 -10.89 5.77
CA LEU A 169 10.93 -12.27 5.29
C LEU A 169 9.56 -12.89 5.13
N GLU A 170 8.65 -12.68 6.07
CA GLU A 170 7.28 -13.21 6.03
C GLU A 170 6.52 -12.66 4.82
N THR A 171 6.57 -11.35 4.60
CA THR A 171 5.95 -10.69 3.46
C THR A 171 6.53 -11.18 2.13
N LEU A 172 7.86 -11.28 2.03
CA LEU A 172 8.55 -11.79 0.84
C LEU A 172 8.16 -13.23 0.53
N LEU A 173 8.14 -14.10 1.54
CA LEU A 173 7.74 -15.50 1.40
C LEU A 173 6.26 -15.61 0.99
N TYR A 174 5.41 -14.76 1.56
CA TYR A 174 3.99 -14.73 1.21
C TYR A 174 3.77 -14.37 -0.26
N TYR A 175 4.39 -13.28 -0.74
CA TYR A 175 4.30 -12.92 -2.16
C TYR A 175 4.88 -14.01 -3.08
N LYS A 176 5.99 -14.65 -2.69
CA LYS A 176 6.56 -15.78 -3.45
C LYS A 176 5.59 -16.96 -3.54
N LYS A 177 4.87 -17.29 -2.45
CA LYS A 177 3.82 -18.33 -2.46
C LYS A 177 2.65 -17.97 -3.36
N LEU A 178 2.36 -16.68 -3.54
CA LEU A 178 1.34 -16.20 -4.48
C LEU A 178 1.80 -16.20 -5.95
N GLY A 179 3.07 -16.49 -6.22
CA GLY A 179 3.64 -16.58 -7.56
C GLY A 179 4.42 -15.34 -8.01
N PHE A 180 4.62 -14.36 -7.12
CA PHE A 180 5.50 -13.23 -7.42
C PHE A 180 6.96 -13.65 -7.49
N LYS A 181 7.69 -13.05 -8.41
CA LYS A 181 9.13 -13.22 -8.59
C LYS A 181 9.85 -11.91 -8.33
N GLU A 182 11.03 -12.01 -7.77
CA GLU A 182 11.91 -10.87 -7.60
C GLU A 182 12.43 -10.40 -8.96
N VAL A 183 12.26 -9.11 -9.23
CA VAL A 183 12.76 -8.47 -10.46
C VAL A 183 14.04 -7.72 -10.18
N LYS A 184 14.11 -7.01 -9.06
CA LYS A 184 15.25 -6.17 -8.67
C LYS A 184 15.26 -5.95 -7.17
N GLN A 185 16.46 -5.91 -6.62
CA GLN A 185 16.71 -5.52 -5.23
C GLN A 185 17.64 -4.30 -5.22
N LYS A 186 17.41 -3.39 -4.28
CA LYS A 186 18.22 -2.19 -4.10
C LYS A 186 18.45 -1.93 -2.62
N GLU A 187 19.69 -2.12 -2.18
CA GLU A 187 20.13 -1.62 -0.88
C GLU A 187 20.29 -0.11 -0.93
N CYS A 188 19.99 0.57 0.15
CA CYS A 188 19.98 2.03 0.20
C CYS A 188 20.24 2.52 1.63
N ASP A 189 21.44 3.09 1.87
CA ASP A 189 21.84 3.54 3.20
C ASP A 189 20.89 4.60 3.80
N PRO A 190 20.44 5.63 3.07
CA PRO A 190 19.45 6.57 3.60
C PRO A 190 18.14 5.89 4.05
N TYR A 191 17.67 4.87 3.32
CA TYR A 191 16.49 4.10 3.71
C TYR A 191 16.73 3.33 5.01
N LYS A 192 17.91 2.73 5.14
CA LYS A 192 18.31 1.97 6.33
C LYS A 192 18.44 2.87 7.56
N GLU A 193 18.98 4.08 7.40
CA GLU A 193 19.12 5.06 8.49
C GLU A 193 17.75 5.49 9.04
N ILE A 194 16.76 5.70 8.17
CA ILE A 194 15.41 6.15 8.57
C ILE A 194 14.56 5.01 9.09
N PHE A 195 14.49 3.90 8.36
CA PHE A 195 13.51 2.82 8.63
C PHE A 195 14.12 1.56 9.26
N GLY A 196 15.44 1.45 9.38
CA GLY A 196 16.13 0.29 9.93
C GLY A 196 16.09 -0.94 8.99
N ARG A 197 15.64 -0.79 7.74
CA ARG A 197 15.62 -1.83 6.71
C ARG A 197 16.66 -1.55 5.64
N PRO A 198 17.39 -2.57 5.13
CA PRO A 198 18.51 -2.36 4.19
C PRO A 198 18.12 -1.66 2.88
N GLY A 199 16.85 -1.74 2.47
CA GLY A 199 16.37 -1.18 1.22
C GLY A 199 15.10 -1.88 0.73
N LEU A 200 14.91 -1.93 -0.59
CA LEU A 200 13.66 -2.34 -1.24
C LEU A 200 13.87 -3.45 -2.26
N VAL A 201 12.83 -4.28 -2.42
CA VAL A 201 12.74 -5.34 -3.44
C VAL A 201 11.52 -5.07 -4.31
N LEU A 202 11.71 -5.05 -5.62
CA LEU A 202 10.63 -5.02 -6.60
C LEU A 202 10.24 -6.46 -6.96
N LEU A 203 8.99 -6.79 -6.72
CA LEU A 203 8.39 -8.08 -7.07
C LEU A 203 7.42 -7.89 -8.23
N SER A 204 7.29 -8.91 -9.09
CA SER A 204 6.35 -8.94 -10.21
C SER A 204 5.69 -10.30 -10.37
N ILE A 205 4.44 -10.29 -10.81
CA ILE A 205 3.70 -11.49 -11.21
C ILE A 205 3.11 -11.30 -12.61
N GLU A 206 3.21 -12.33 -13.45
CA GLU A 206 2.50 -12.44 -14.73
C GLU A 206 1.29 -13.36 -14.55
N PHE A 207 0.12 -13.00 -15.15
CA PHE A 207 -1.15 -13.73 -14.97
C PHE A 207 -2.09 -13.63 -16.16
#